data_019a25a8ca3f59e5281e945d68ee1bdd
#
_entry.id   019a25a8ca3f59e5281e945d68ee1bdd
#
_cell.length_a   1.000
_cell.length_b   1.000
_cell.length_c   1.000
_cell.angle_alpha   90.00
_cell.angle_beta   90.00
_cell.angle_gamma   90.00
#
_symmetry.space_group_name_H-M   'P 1'
#
loop_
_entity.id
_entity.type
_entity.pdbx_description
1 polymer ?
#
loop_
_entity_poly.entity_id
_entity_poly.type
_entity_poly.pdbx_seq_one_letter_code
_entity_poly.pdbx_strand_id
1 'polypeptide(L)'
;MTYPAVERLATRADLAILPVAPAEAHGPHLPVGTDLIATRELCERAAQELSGRGIECLVAPLLSYCLAEVAGPFPGTITVRAEIVAALVADISRSLARSGFPRVLVVSGHAEEENLMALIDGARQAGEATVKVSRWYAEALPGLLHLLNEDHPEYDIHAGEWETALVLLKAPELVDQASLGTLPPNWETRDIAERRAAGARTFPELGAPLAYCGDPRRATSRTAERLYAALGEFVAEEGVSLLPRS
;
A
#
# COMPACT_ATOMS: atom_id res chain seq x y z
N MET A 1 -16.35 11.88 -7.34
CA MET A 1 -17.79 11.85 -7.74
C MET A 1 -18.60 12.87 -6.95
N THR A 2 -19.75 13.32 -7.48
CA THR A 2 -20.75 14.08 -6.70
C THR A 2 -21.62 13.11 -5.89
N TYR A 3 -22.28 13.58 -4.79
CA TYR A 3 -23.13 12.70 -3.99
C TYR A 3 -24.26 12.01 -4.79
N PRO A 4 -24.93 12.65 -5.79
CA PRO A 4 -25.92 11.94 -6.60
C PRO A 4 -25.30 10.86 -7.52
N ALA A 5 -24.03 11.01 -7.88
CA ALA A 5 -23.33 9.95 -8.63
C ALA A 5 -22.99 8.75 -7.75
N VAL A 6 -22.61 8.99 -6.48
CA VAL A 6 -22.41 7.92 -5.48
C VAL A 6 -23.71 7.19 -5.20
N GLU A 7 -24.82 7.91 -5.02
CA GLU A 7 -26.15 7.32 -4.82
C GLU A 7 -26.55 6.40 -5.98
N ARG A 8 -26.36 6.85 -7.22
CA ARG A 8 -26.62 5.99 -8.42
C ARG A 8 -25.67 4.78 -8.46
N LEU A 9 -24.42 4.92 -8.05
CA LEU A 9 -23.48 3.79 -8.00
C LEU A 9 -23.95 2.75 -6.97
N ALA A 10 -24.39 3.17 -5.79
CA ALA A 10 -24.86 2.30 -4.72
C ALA A 10 -26.11 1.46 -5.08
N THR A 11 -26.83 1.81 -6.15
CA THR A 11 -27.96 0.97 -6.63
C THR A 11 -27.52 -0.27 -7.43
N ARG A 12 -26.22 -0.38 -7.81
CA ARG A 12 -25.69 -1.45 -8.65
C ARG A 12 -24.32 -1.99 -8.22
N ALA A 13 -23.71 -1.36 -7.24
CA ALA A 13 -22.42 -1.75 -6.70
C ALA A 13 -22.48 -1.72 -5.17
N ASP A 14 -22.12 -2.79 -4.53
CA ASP A 14 -22.10 -2.93 -3.07
C ASP A 14 -20.69 -3.11 -2.50
N LEU A 15 -19.66 -2.93 -3.32
CA LEU A 15 -18.23 -2.96 -2.95
C LEU A 15 -17.63 -1.55 -2.93
N ALA A 16 -16.89 -1.24 -1.88
CA ALA A 16 -15.99 -0.09 -1.82
C ALA A 16 -14.55 -0.55 -1.59
N ILE A 17 -13.59 0.14 -2.20
CA ILE A 17 -12.16 0.02 -1.90
C ILE A 17 -11.79 1.24 -1.05
N LEU A 18 -11.21 1.01 0.13
CA LEU A 18 -10.69 2.04 1.03
C LEU A 18 -9.17 2.05 0.98
N PRO A 19 -8.55 3.01 0.26
CA PRO A 19 -7.10 3.18 0.25
C PRO A 19 -6.60 3.77 1.58
N VAL A 20 -5.49 3.23 2.13
CA VAL A 20 -4.86 3.73 3.36
C VAL A 20 -3.34 3.74 3.18
N ALA A 21 -2.67 4.85 3.46
CA ALA A 21 -1.22 4.96 3.38
C ALA A 21 -0.67 6.07 4.29
N PRO A 22 0.57 5.97 4.80
CA PRO A 22 1.21 7.04 5.56
C PRO A 22 1.91 8.06 4.65
N ALA A 23 2.27 9.19 5.24
CA ALA A 23 3.41 9.98 4.80
C ALA A 23 4.65 9.41 5.49
N GLU A 24 5.59 8.85 4.73
CA GLU A 24 6.73 8.10 5.25
C GLU A 24 8.01 8.41 4.45
N ALA A 25 9.16 8.44 5.12
CA ALA A 25 10.45 8.61 4.45
C ALA A 25 10.80 7.38 3.61
N HIS A 26 11.14 7.60 2.35
CA HIS A 26 11.47 6.58 1.34
C HIS A 26 12.83 6.87 0.70
N GLY A 27 13.89 6.74 1.48
CA GLY A 27 15.22 7.08 1.03
C GLY A 27 15.41 8.57 0.74
N PRO A 28 16.61 9.00 0.33
CA PRO A 28 16.85 10.39 -0.03
C PRO A 28 16.37 10.75 -1.45
N HIS A 29 15.87 9.77 -2.23
CA HIS A 29 15.53 9.91 -3.64
C HIS A 29 14.04 9.93 -3.95
N LEU A 30 13.19 9.45 -3.02
CA LEU A 30 11.74 9.41 -3.22
C LEU A 30 11.01 10.41 -2.30
N PRO A 31 9.82 10.87 -2.71
CA PRO A 31 9.02 11.75 -1.87
C PRO A 31 8.45 10.98 -0.66
N VAL A 32 8.17 11.68 0.43
CA VAL A 32 7.47 11.10 1.60
C VAL A 32 6.04 10.64 1.29
N GLY A 33 5.52 10.96 0.12
CA GLY A 33 4.22 10.51 -0.38
C GLY A 33 4.27 9.26 -1.25
N THR A 34 5.36 8.51 -1.26
CA THR A 34 5.53 7.31 -2.10
C THR A 34 4.41 6.30 -1.89
N ASP A 35 4.10 5.95 -0.65
CA ASP A 35 2.99 5.03 -0.32
C ASP A 35 1.62 5.55 -0.77
N LEU A 36 1.42 6.87 -0.74
CA LEU A 36 0.17 7.48 -1.23
C LEU A 36 0.02 7.26 -2.74
N ILE A 37 1.11 7.39 -3.50
CA ILE A 37 1.15 7.15 -4.95
C ILE A 37 0.92 5.66 -5.22
N ALA A 38 1.63 4.78 -4.50
CA ALA A 38 1.54 3.33 -4.63
C ALA A 38 0.13 2.81 -4.35
N THR A 39 -0.44 3.21 -3.22
CA THR A 39 -1.78 2.78 -2.82
C THR A 39 -2.84 3.23 -3.80
N ARG A 40 -2.76 4.47 -4.27
CA ARG A 40 -3.69 5.00 -5.28
C ARG A 40 -3.63 4.19 -6.55
N GLU A 41 -2.44 3.98 -7.11
CA GLU A 41 -2.27 3.22 -8.35
C GLU A 41 -2.82 1.80 -8.20
N LEU A 42 -2.51 1.13 -7.09
CA LEU A 42 -2.97 -0.22 -6.83
C LEU A 42 -4.51 -0.31 -6.78
N CYS A 43 -5.16 0.63 -6.07
CA CYS A 43 -6.62 0.68 -5.99
C CYS A 43 -7.29 1.04 -7.32
N GLU A 44 -6.68 1.95 -8.11
CA GLU A 44 -7.18 2.33 -9.43
C GLU A 44 -7.10 1.15 -10.42
N ARG A 45 -6.00 0.40 -10.42
CA ARG A 45 -5.86 -0.82 -11.24
C ARG A 45 -6.85 -1.90 -10.80
N ALA A 46 -6.98 -2.15 -9.51
CA ALA A 46 -7.97 -3.11 -9.02
C ALA A 46 -9.40 -2.73 -9.45
N ALA A 47 -9.77 -1.45 -9.37
CA ALA A 47 -11.07 -0.98 -9.83
C ALA A 47 -11.27 -1.12 -11.35
N GLN A 48 -10.20 -0.92 -12.15
CA GLN A 48 -10.24 -1.15 -13.59
C GLN A 48 -10.44 -2.63 -13.93
N GLU A 49 -9.71 -3.53 -13.25
CA GLU A 49 -9.86 -4.98 -13.41
C GLU A 49 -11.28 -5.45 -13.03
N LEU A 50 -11.83 -4.97 -11.91
CA LEU A 50 -13.21 -5.24 -11.51
C LEU A 50 -14.20 -4.76 -12.58
N SER A 51 -14.01 -3.54 -13.07
CA SER A 51 -14.86 -2.96 -14.12
C SER A 51 -14.80 -3.78 -15.42
N GLY A 52 -13.63 -4.27 -15.81
CA GLY A 52 -13.45 -5.16 -16.95
C GLY A 52 -14.23 -6.48 -16.84
N ARG A 53 -14.56 -6.90 -15.61
CA ARG A 53 -15.39 -8.08 -15.29
C ARG A 53 -16.86 -7.74 -15.07
N GLY A 54 -17.27 -6.50 -15.34
CA GLY A 54 -18.63 -6.02 -15.14
C GLY A 54 -18.99 -5.74 -13.66
N ILE A 55 -17.99 -5.66 -12.77
CA ILE A 55 -18.18 -5.37 -11.35
C ILE A 55 -17.80 -3.90 -11.12
N GLU A 56 -18.79 -3.10 -10.72
CA GLU A 56 -18.54 -1.72 -10.32
C GLU A 56 -18.20 -1.63 -8.82
N CYS A 57 -17.34 -0.69 -8.45
CA CYS A 57 -17.00 -0.40 -7.07
C CYS A 57 -16.79 1.09 -6.84
N LEU A 58 -16.91 1.53 -5.59
CA LEU A 58 -16.50 2.86 -5.16
C LEU A 58 -15.05 2.81 -4.69
N VAL A 59 -14.15 3.60 -5.29
CA VAL A 59 -12.85 3.89 -4.66
C VAL A 59 -13.03 5.12 -3.79
N ALA A 60 -12.92 4.93 -2.48
CA ALA A 60 -13.03 5.99 -1.48
C ALA A 60 -11.82 6.94 -1.54
N PRO A 61 -11.93 8.17 -1.02
CA PRO A 61 -10.78 9.02 -0.82
C PRO A 61 -9.70 8.33 0.02
N LEU A 62 -8.44 8.53 -0.37
CA LEU A 62 -7.28 7.96 0.31
C LEU A 62 -7.18 8.51 1.75
N LEU A 63 -7.12 7.63 2.75
CA LEU A 63 -6.74 7.98 4.10
C LEU A 63 -5.22 8.12 4.15
N SER A 64 -4.75 9.36 4.25
CA SER A 64 -3.33 9.74 4.02
C SER A 64 -2.45 9.65 5.27
N TYR A 65 -2.95 9.09 6.37
CA TYR A 65 -2.21 8.92 7.62
C TYR A 65 -2.57 7.59 8.27
N CYS A 66 -1.54 6.81 8.60
CA CYS A 66 -1.65 5.59 9.38
C CYS A 66 -0.40 5.39 10.23
N LEU A 67 -0.18 4.19 10.77
CA LEU A 67 0.98 3.91 11.58
C LEU A 67 2.21 3.71 10.68
N ALA A 68 3.34 4.36 11.01
CA ALA A 68 4.63 4.31 10.30
C ALA A 68 5.79 4.55 11.30
N GLU A 69 5.91 3.66 12.28
CA GLU A 69 6.89 3.81 13.39
C GLU A 69 8.30 3.46 12.94
N VAL A 70 8.47 2.52 12.00
CA VAL A 70 9.79 2.05 11.55
C VAL A 70 10.60 3.18 10.91
N ALA A 71 9.94 4.07 10.16
CA ALA A 71 10.55 5.28 9.59
C ALA A 71 10.46 6.50 10.51
N GLY A 72 9.93 6.38 11.72
CA GLY A 72 9.72 7.47 12.67
C GLY A 72 10.93 8.39 12.92
N PRO A 73 12.19 7.89 12.93
CA PRO A 73 13.37 8.74 13.08
C PRO A 73 13.62 9.74 11.95
N PHE A 74 12.98 9.56 10.77
CA PHE A 74 13.24 10.38 9.60
C PHE A 74 12.26 11.56 9.51
N PRO A 75 12.75 12.80 9.25
CA PRO A 75 11.90 13.96 9.06
C PRO A 75 10.90 13.76 7.92
N GLY A 76 9.66 14.21 8.13
CA GLY A 76 8.58 14.07 7.14
C GLY A 76 7.73 12.82 7.32
N THR A 77 8.19 11.82 8.07
CA THR A 77 7.35 10.70 8.49
C THR A 77 6.32 11.17 9.53
N ILE A 78 5.07 10.82 9.30
CA ILE A 78 3.96 11.13 10.21
C ILE A 78 3.27 9.82 10.58
N THR A 79 3.44 9.41 11.84
CA THR A 79 2.80 8.22 12.39
C THR A 79 1.55 8.58 13.17
N VAL A 80 0.53 7.72 13.10
CA VAL A 80 -0.70 7.82 13.88
C VAL A 80 -0.85 6.56 14.71
N ARG A 81 -1.22 6.71 15.97
CA ARG A 81 -1.38 5.58 16.90
C ARG A 81 -2.36 4.52 16.36
N ALA A 82 -2.05 3.26 16.62
CA ALA A 82 -2.80 2.10 16.11
C ALA A 82 -4.31 2.17 16.41
N GLU A 83 -4.69 2.56 17.65
CA GLU A 83 -6.09 2.67 18.05
C GLU A 83 -6.85 3.76 17.28
N ILE A 84 -6.18 4.83 16.85
CA ILE A 84 -6.80 5.88 16.03
C ILE A 84 -6.99 5.36 14.58
N VAL A 85 -6.00 4.67 14.03
CA VAL A 85 -6.10 4.04 12.70
C VAL A 85 -7.26 3.04 12.69
N ALA A 86 -7.35 2.16 13.70
CA ALA A 86 -8.44 1.20 13.84
C ALA A 86 -9.81 1.89 13.90
N ALA A 87 -9.94 2.94 14.73
CA ALA A 87 -11.17 3.70 14.84
C ALA A 87 -11.58 4.38 13.53
N LEU A 88 -10.63 4.98 12.80
CA LEU A 88 -10.89 5.60 11.49
C LEU A 88 -11.38 4.57 10.46
N VAL A 89 -10.71 3.42 10.35
CA VAL A 89 -11.13 2.35 9.43
C VAL A 89 -12.53 1.87 9.77
N ALA A 90 -12.82 1.66 11.05
CA ALA A 90 -14.15 1.24 11.52
C ALA A 90 -15.23 2.28 11.18
N ASP A 91 -15.00 3.56 11.48
CA ASP A 91 -15.98 4.64 11.26
C ASP A 91 -16.23 4.88 9.76
N ILE A 92 -15.17 4.86 8.94
CA ILE A 92 -15.28 5.01 7.48
C ILE A 92 -16.06 3.81 6.91
N SER A 93 -15.72 2.58 7.31
CA SER A 93 -16.39 1.38 6.82
C SER A 93 -17.89 1.36 7.18
N ARG A 94 -18.25 1.74 8.40
CA ARG A 94 -19.66 1.92 8.80
C ARG A 94 -20.36 2.98 7.96
N SER A 95 -19.68 4.07 7.63
CA SER A 95 -20.24 5.15 6.82
C SER A 95 -20.44 4.73 5.37
N LEU A 96 -19.50 3.97 4.81
CA LEU A 96 -19.62 3.38 3.48
C LEU A 96 -20.81 2.39 3.42
N ALA A 97 -20.95 1.53 4.43
CA ALA A 97 -22.08 0.60 4.52
C ALA A 97 -23.43 1.32 4.55
N ARG A 98 -23.57 2.38 5.37
CA ARG A 98 -24.79 3.23 5.37
C ARG A 98 -25.05 3.92 4.06
N SER A 99 -24.02 4.15 3.26
CA SER A 99 -24.13 4.77 1.92
C SER A 99 -24.42 3.78 0.79
N GLY A 100 -24.67 2.48 1.12
CA GLY A 100 -25.02 1.45 0.15
C GLY A 100 -23.84 0.57 -0.30
N PHE A 101 -22.67 0.67 0.36
CA PHE A 101 -21.50 -0.17 0.09
C PHE A 101 -21.16 -1.03 1.32
N PRO A 102 -21.94 -2.11 1.58
CA PRO A 102 -21.77 -2.93 2.78
C PRO A 102 -20.49 -3.77 2.80
N ARG A 103 -19.79 -3.88 1.67
CA ARG A 103 -18.52 -4.61 1.55
C ARG A 103 -17.40 -3.63 1.32
N VAL A 104 -16.36 -3.72 2.13
CA VAL A 104 -15.21 -2.80 2.07
C VAL A 104 -13.90 -3.60 1.99
N LEU A 105 -13.14 -3.37 0.93
CA LEU A 105 -11.76 -3.85 0.81
C LEU A 105 -10.82 -2.73 1.21
N VAL A 106 -10.14 -2.88 2.34
CA VAL A 106 -9.09 -1.95 2.79
C VAL A 106 -7.78 -2.34 2.12
N VAL A 107 -7.15 -1.41 1.43
CA VAL A 107 -5.89 -1.62 0.71
C VAL A 107 -4.85 -0.64 1.23
N SER A 108 -3.74 -1.16 1.75
CA SER A 108 -2.60 -0.34 2.16
C SER A 108 -1.39 -0.63 1.28
N GLY A 109 -0.72 0.42 0.80
CA GLY A 109 0.58 0.32 0.12
C GLY A 109 1.75 0.21 1.10
N HIS A 110 1.47 0.28 2.40
CA HIS A 110 2.44 0.26 3.49
C HIS A 110 2.39 -1.08 4.23
N ALA A 111 3.54 -1.73 4.40
CA ALA A 111 3.65 -3.12 4.83
C ALA A 111 4.10 -3.30 6.29
N GLU A 112 4.14 -2.25 7.11
CA GLU A 112 4.46 -2.37 8.53
C GLU A 112 3.43 -3.27 9.24
N GLU A 113 3.90 -4.28 9.99
CA GLU A 113 3.04 -5.30 10.63
C GLU A 113 2.06 -4.68 11.61
N GLU A 114 2.53 -3.73 12.42
CA GLU A 114 1.72 -3.02 13.40
C GLU A 114 0.60 -2.21 12.72
N ASN A 115 0.89 -1.62 11.54
CA ASN A 115 -0.13 -0.96 10.72
C ASN A 115 -1.17 -1.96 10.22
N LEU A 116 -0.73 -3.11 9.68
CA LEU A 116 -1.63 -4.16 9.23
C LEU A 116 -2.56 -4.63 10.35
N MET A 117 -2.02 -4.83 11.56
CA MET A 117 -2.82 -5.22 12.73
C MET A 117 -3.84 -4.16 13.10
N ALA A 118 -3.48 -2.87 13.05
CA ALA A 118 -4.41 -1.77 13.30
C ALA A 118 -5.56 -1.73 12.27
N LEU A 119 -5.25 -1.97 10.98
CA LEU A 119 -6.27 -2.06 9.92
C LEU A 119 -7.23 -3.24 10.16
N ILE A 120 -6.70 -4.41 10.54
CA ILE A 120 -7.49 -5.61 10.85
C ILE A 120 -8.39 -5.36 12.08
N ASP A 121 -7.87 -4.70 13.10
CA ASP A 121 -8.65 -4.37 14.28
C ASP A 121 -9.80 -3.37 13.96
N GLY A 122 -9.53 -2.40 13.09
CA GLY A 122 -10.56 -1.52 12.54
C GLY A 122 -11.62 -2.27 11.75
N ALA A 123 -11.21 -3.24 10.91
CA ALA A 123 -12.12 -4.10 10.17
C ALA A 123 -13.04 -4.90 11.10
N ARG A 124 -12.51 -5.46 12.20
CA ARG A 124 -13.30 -6.19 13.22
C ARG A 124 -14.32 -5.30 13.94
N GLN A 125 -14.01 -4.01 14.10
CA GLN A 125 -14.85 -3.03 14.76
C GLN A 125 -15.89 -2.37 13.83
N ALA A 126 -15.92 -2.72 12.53
CA ALA A 126 -16.77 -2.08 11.52
C ALA A 126 -18.28 -2.38 11.62
N GLY A 127 -18.69 -3.21 12.58
CA GLY A 127 -20.11 -3.50 12.84
C GLY A 127 -20.75 -4.35 11.73
N GLU A 128 -21.79 -3.83 11.07
CA GLU A 128 -22.52 -4.54 10.01
C GLU A 128 -21.80 -4.57 8.65
N ALA A 129 -20.75 -3.75 8.47
CA ALA A 129 -19.95 -3.78 7.26
C ALA A 129 -19.12 -5.06 7.20
N THR A 130 -19.07 -5.71 6.04
CA THR A 130 -18.13 -6.81 5.77
C THR A 130 -16.82 -6.20 5.29
N VAL A 131 -15.80 -6.22 6.13
CA VAL A 131 -14.52 -5.59 5.82
C VAL A 131 -13.41 -6.63 5.71
N LYS A 132 -12.66 -6.58 4.61
CA LYS A 132 -11.44 -7.35 4.41
C LYS A 132 -10.26 -6.39 4.27
N VAL A 133 -9.14 -6.72 4.89
CA VAL A 133 -7.86 -6.03 4.66
C VAL A 133 -7.07 -6.83 3.65
N SER A 134 -6.63 -6.18 2.58
CA SER A 134 -5.83 -6.81 1.53
C SER A 134 -4.48 -7.28 2.09
N ARG A 135 -4.05 -8.45 1.62
CA ARG A 135 -2.78 -9.05 2.00
C ARG A 135 -1.82 -9.19 0.82
N TRP A 136 -1.98 -8.35 -0.19
CA TRP A 136 -1.20 -8.39 -1.43
C TRP A 136 0.32 -8.43 -1.18
N TYR A 137 0.80 -7.72 -0.15
CA TYR A 137 2.22 -7.67 0.18
C TYR A 137 2.76 -9.05 0.61
N ALA A 138 2.01 -9.79 1.43
CA ALA A 138 2.42 -11.10 1.93
C ALA A 138 2.05 -12.25 0.98
N GLU A 139 0.95 -12.11 0.23
CA GLU A 139 0.37 -13.22 -0.54
C GLU A 139 0.67 -13.14 -2.05
N ALA A 140 0.84 -11.94 -2.62
CA ALA A 140 1.12 -11.77 -4.05
C ALA A 140 2.57 -11.36 -4.34
N LEU A 141 3.08 -10.34 -3.65
CA LEU A 141 4.38 -9.76 -3.96
C LEU A 141 5.53 -10.77 -4.00
N PRO A 142 5.65 -11.72 -3.05
CA PRO A 142 6.75 -12.70 -3.09
C PRO A 142 6.81 -13.53 -4.38
N GLY A 143 5.66 -13.84 -4.98
CA GLY A 143 5.57 -14.54 -6.27
C GLY A 143 5.95 -13.68 -7.48
N LEU A 144 6.03 -12.35 -7.30
CA LEU A 144 6.26 -11.37 -8.36
C LEU A 144 7.68 -10.78 -8.33
N LEU A 145 8.49 -11.10 -7.33
CA LEU A 145 9.87 -10.59 -7.18
C LEU A 145 10.74 -10.88 -8.41
N HIS A 146 10.46 -11.95 -9.15
CA HIS A 146 11.14 -12.26 -10.41
C HIS A 146 10.94 -11.23 -11.53
N LEU A 147 10.06 -10.26 -11.34
CA LEU A 147 9.84 -9.13 -12.25
C LEU A 147 10.83 -7.99 -12.03
N LEU A 148 11.52 -7.96 -10.88
CA LEU A 148 12.55 -6.98 -10.56
C LEU A 148 13.85 -7.28 -11.29
N ASN A 149 14.68 -6.27 -11.49
CA ASN A 149 15.95 -6.36 -12.20
C ASN A 149 17.16 -6.41 -11.27
N GLU A 150 16.95 -6.22 -9.97
CA GLU A 150 18.01 -6.25 -8.98
C GLU A 150 18.48 -7.68 -8.65
N ASP A 151 19.70 -7.78 -8.11
CA ASP A 151 20.36 -9.07 -7.87
C ASP A 151 19.76 -9.83 -6.67
N HIS A 152 19.12 -9.12 -5.73
CA HIS A 152 18.54 -9.65 -4.50
C HIS A 152 17.15 -9.09 -4.23
N PRO A 153 16.15 -9.38 -5.09
CA PRO A 153 14.82 -8.80 -4.99
C PRO A 153 14.07 -9.16 -3.70
N GLU A 154 14.50 -10.21 -2.99
CA GLU A 154 13.97 -10.60 -1.67
C GLU A 154 14.32 -9.60 -0.57
N TYR A 155 15.29 -8.71 -0.78
CA TYR A 155 15.67 -7.65 0.16
C TYR A 155 15.15 -6.26 -0.25
N ASP A 156 14.43 -6.17 -1.36
CA ASP A 156 13.70 -4.97 -1.78
C ASP A 156 12.39 -4.84 -1.00
N ILE A 157 12.49 -4.35 0.21
CA ILE A 157 11.36 -4.26 1.15
C ILE A 157 10.87 -2.84 1.42
N HIS A 158 11.63 -1.82 1.01
CA HIS A 158 11.30 -0.42 1.22
C HIS A 158 12.17 0.52 0.38
N ALA A 159 11.57 1.44 -0.35
CA ALA A 159 12.22 2.44 -1.19
C ALA A 159 13.29 1.88 -2.14
N GLY A 160 13.17 0.63 -2.54
CA GLY A 160 14.07 -0.04 -3.46
C GLY A 160 13.64 0.08 -4.92
N GLU A 161 13.85 -0.98 -5.72
CA GLU A 161 13.54 -0.96 -7.14
C GLU A 161 12.04 -0.78 -7.41
N TRP A 162 11.18 -1.56 -6.73
CA TRP A 162 9.76 -1.62 -7.08
C TRP A 162 9.01 -0.31 -6.79
N GLU A 163 9.29 0.36 -5.66
CA GLU A 163 8.67 1.65 -5.32
C GLU A 163 9.27 2.78 -6.12
N THR A 164 10.60 2.77 -6.33
CA THR A 164 11.26 3.74 -7.21
C THR A 164 10.72 3.64 -8.64
N ALA A 165 10.54 2.42 -9.16
CA ALA A 165 9.97 2.18 -10.48
C ALA A 165 8.56 2.76 -10.62
N LEU A 166 7.74 2.64 -9.56
CA LEU A 166 6.40 3.21 -9.55
C LEU A 166 6.41 4.73 -9.59
N VAL A 167 7.22 5.37 -8.76
CA VAL A 167 7.30 6.84 -8.77
C VAL A 167 7.84 7.33 -10.10
N LEU A 168 8.82 6.64 -10.70
CA LEU A 168 9.29 6.93 -12.07
C LEU A 168 8.17 6.79 -13.12
N LEU A 169 7.24 5.89 -12.93
CA LEU A 169 6.10 5.69 -13.83
C LEU A 169 5.02 6.78 -13.68
N LYS A 170 4.70 7.16 -12.44
CA LYS A 170 3.50 7.97 -12.13
C LYS A 170 3.80 9.44 -11.87
N ALA A 171 4.97 9.76 -11.35
CA ALA A 171 5.39 11.11 -10.94
C ALA A 171 6.92 11.25 -11.02
N PRO A 172 7.53 11.06 -12.22
CA PRO A 172 8.99 11.05 -12.38
C PRO A 172 9.66 12.35 -11.93
N GLU A 173 8.94 13.46 -11.94
CA GLU A 173 9.39 14.77 -11.46
C GLU A 173 9.61 14.83 -9.94
N LEU A 174 9.06 13.86 -9.19
CA LEU A 174 9.24 13.76 -7.73
C LEU A 174 10.45 12.91 -7.33
N VAL A 175 11.10 12.22 -8.27
CA VAL A 175 12.33 11.46 -8.01
C VAL A 175 13.54 12.36 -8.05
N ASP A 176 14.29 12.43 -6.96
CA ASP A 176 15.60 13.09 -6.96
C ASP A 176 16.61 12.21 -7.69
N GLN A 177 16.79 12.50 -8.98
CA GLN A 177 17.70 11.76 -9.87
C GLN A 177 19.16 11.86 -9.45
N ALA A 178 19.57 12.98 -8.84
CA ALA A 178 20.94 13.17 -8.37
C ALA A 178 21.22 12.25 -7.17
N SER A 179 20.31 12.19 -6.20
CA SER A 179 20.40 11.27 -5.08
C SER A 179 20.32 9.82 -5.56
N LEU A 180 19.33 9.46 -6.38
CA LEU A 180 19.16 8.10 -6.91
C LEU A 180 20.44 7.57 -7.59
N GLY A 181 21.09 8.38 -8.43
CA GLY A 181 22.29 7.99 -9.17
C GLY A 181 23.51 7.67 -8.29
N THR A 182 23.51 8.08 -7.04
CA THR A 182 24.64 7.90 -6.11
C THR A 182 24.39 6.82 -5.03
N LEU A 183 23.16 6.31 -4.88
CA LEU A 183 22.85 5.31 -3.86
C LEU A 183 23.49 3.96 -4.20
N PRO A 184 24.29 3.37 -3.28
CA PRO A 184 24.70 1.98 -3.44
C PRO A 184 23.52 1.03 -3.20
N PRO A 185 23.58 -0.24 -3.64
CA PRO A 185 22.62 -1.24 -3.17
C PRO A 185 22.71 -1.39 -1.65
N ASN A 186 21.56 -1.55 -0.99
CA ASN A 186 21.50 -1.84 0.44
C ASN A 186 20.82 -3.19 0.69
N TRP A 187 21.61 -4.22 0.95
CA TRP A 187 21.15 -5.58 1.30
C TRP A 187 21.43 -5.94 2.76
N GLU A 188 21.74 -4.95 3.63
CA GLU A 188 21.97 -5.16 5.07
C GLU A 188 20.69 -5.60 5.80
N THR A 189 19.52 -5.42 5.15
CA THR A 189 18.23 -5.88 5.65
C THR A 189 18.02 -7.40 5.53
N ARG A 190 18.96 -8.14 4.93
CA ARG A 190 18.94 -9.62 4.93
C ARG A 190 18.78 -10.24 6.32
N ASP A 191 19.27 -9.56 7.36
CA ASP A 191 19.22 -10.01 8.76
C ASP A 191 18.07 -9.34 9.55
N ILE A 192 17.06 -8.80 8.86
CA ILE A 192 15.99 -8.00 9.48
C ILE A 192 15.22 -8.76 10.56
N ALA A 193 14.98 -10.08 10.36
CA ALA A 193 14.27 -10.91 11.32
C ALA A 193 15.10 -11.08 12.62
N GLU A 194 16.40 -11.29 12.50
CA GLU A 194 17.31 -11.40 13.65
C GLU A 194 17.41 -10.07 14.39
N ARG A 195 17.56 -8.96 13.66
CA ARG A 195 17.62 -7.62 14.24
C ARG A 195 16.31 -7.26 14.96
N ARG A 196 15.15 -7.58 14.41
CA ARG A 196 13.84 -7.41 15.07
C ARG A 196 13.74 -8.27 16.34
N ALA A 197 14.19 -9.51 16.30
CA ALA A 197 14.23 -10.39 17.48
C ALA A 197 15.17 -9.86 18.56
N ALA A 198 16.26 -9.16 18.18
CA ALA A 198 17.17 -8.48 19.08
C ALA A 198 16.64 -7.13 19.62
N GLY A 199 15.46 -6.70 19.18
CA GLY A 199 14.79 -5.49 19.68
C GLY A 199 14.84 -4.27 18.76
N ALA A 200 15.43 -4.38 17.56
CA ALA A 200 15.43 -3.29 16.58
C ALA A 200 14.00 -2.95 16.12
N ARG A 201 13.68 -1.66 16.02
CA ARG A 201 12.33 -1.17 15.67
C ARG A 201 12.34 -0.16 14.54
N THR A 202 13.45 0.48 14.24
CA THR A 202 13.54 1.57 13.26
C THR A 202 14.44 1.19 12.09
N PHE A 203 14.24 1.80 10.93
CA PHE A 203 15.07 1.53 9.75
C PHE A 203 16.58 1.60 10.02
N PRO A 204 17.12 2.61 10.72
CA PRO A 204 18.54 2.63 11.05
C PRO A 204 19.00 1.40 11.85
N GLU A 205 18.21 0.94 12.81
CA GLU A 205 18.51 -0.24 13.63
C GLU A 205 18.39 -1.53 12.82
N LEU A 206 17.52 -1.54 11.81
CA LEU A 206 17.27 -2.68 10.92
C LEU A 206 18.29 -2.79 9.76
N GLY A 207 19.27 -1.89 9.67
CA GLY A 207 20.28 -1.90 8.61
C GLY A 207 19.96 -1.00 7.40
N ALA A 208 18.98 -0.12 7.55
CA ALA A 208 18.59 0.85 6.52
C ALA A 208 18.77 2.31 7.01
N PRO A 209 20.01 2.77 7.24
CA PRO A 209 20.29 4.09 7.84
C PRO A 209 19.84 5.28 6.97
N LEU A 210 19.52 5.06 5.71
CA LEU A 210 18.98 6.07 4.79
C LEU A 210 17.53 5.77 4.38
N ALA A 211 16.79 4.94 5.14
CA ALA A 211 15.41 4.55 4.87
C ALA A 211 15.19 4.02 3.44
N TYR A 212 16.07 3.13 2.95
CA TYR A 212 15.84 2.34 1.75
C TYR A 212 16.54 0.97 1.84
N CYS A 213 16.02 0.01 1.08
CA CYS A 213 16.50 -1.37 0.98
C CYS A 213 16.50 -1.80 -0.49
N GLY A 214 17.37 -2.72 -0.90
CA GLY A 214 17.49 -3.14 -2.30
C GLY A 214 18.40 -2.24 -3.14
N ASP A 215 18.25 -2.28 -4.47
CA ASP A 215 18.99 -1.42 -5.43
C ASP A 215 18.01 -0.52 -6.23
N PRO A 216 17.66 0.68 -5.72
CA PRO A 216 16.71 1.57 -6.38
C PRO A 216 17.17 2.04 -7.78
N ARG A 217 18.47 1.94 -8.11
CA ARG A 217 19.00 2.32 -9.44
C ARG A 217 18.60 1.35 -10.56
N ARG A 218 18.13 0.16 -10.22
CA ARG A 218 17.60 -0.84 -11.17
C ARG A 218 16.18 -0.51 -11.63
N ALA A 219 15.54 0.46 -11.00
CA ALA A 219 14.15 0.83 -11.23
C ALA A 219 13.90 1.26 -12.68
N THR A 220 12.84 0.72 -13.26
CA THR A 220 12.33 1.14 -14.56
C THR A 220 10.80 1.25 -14.54
N SER A 221 10.24 2.22 -15.29
CA SER A 221 8.79 2.33 -15.44
C SER A 221 8.16 1.03 -15.98
N ARG A 222 8.90 0.24 -16.77
CA ARG A 222 8.44 -1.05 -17.28
C ARG A 222 8.30 -2.09 -16.17
N THR A 223 9.20 -2.09 -15.19
CA THR A 223 9.09 -2.94 -14.00
C THR A 223 7.80 -2.63 -13.25
N ALA A 224 7.56 -1.34 -12.97
CA ALA A 224 6.34 -0.91 -12.29
C ALA A 224 5.07 -1.31 -13.07
N GLU A 225 5.03 -1.10 -14.38
CA GLU A 225 3.87 -1.43 -15.21
C GLU A 225 3.47 -2.90 -15.08
N ARG A 226 4.47 -3.81 -15.15
CA ARG A 226 4.24 -5.25 -15.03
C ARG A 226 3.84 -5.66 -13.62
N LEU A 227 4.53 -5.14 -12.62
CA LEU A 227 4.29 -5.49 -11.22
C LEU A 227 2.91 -5.02 -10.75
N TYR A 228 2.58 -3.75 -11.00
CA TYR A 228 1.31 -3.19 -10.57
C TYR A 228 0.10 -3.70 -11.38
N ALA A 229 0.30 -4.17 -12.63
CA ALA A 229 -0.74 -4.91 -13.33
C ALA A 229 -1.10 -6.21 -12.60
N ALA A 230 -0.10 -7.02 -12.23
CA ALA A 230 -0.31 -8.27 -11.51
C ALA A 230 -0.87 -8.05 -10.08
N LEU A 231 -0.38 -7.05 -9.38
CA LEU A 231 -0.88 -6.69 -8.04
C LEU A 231 -2.33 -6.17 -8.10
N GLY A 232 -2.67 -5.37 -9.11
CA GLY A 232 -4.03 -4.88 -9.34
C GLY A 232 -5.02 -6.02 -9.58
N GLU A 233 -4.62 -7.02 -10.37
CA GLU A 233 -5.41 -8.24 -10.59
C GLU A 233 -5.63 -9.00 -9.27
N PHE A 234 -4.58 -9.20 -8.46
CA PHE A 234 -4.70 -9.85 -7.16
C PHE A 234 -5.68 -9.12 -6.23
N VAL A 235 -5.56 -7.79 -6.11
CA VAL A 235 -6.45 -6.98 -5.26
C VAL A 235 -7.89 -7.02 -5.78
N ALA A 236 -8.09 -7.07 -7.11
CA ALA A 236 -9.41 -7.25 -7.70
C ALA A 236 -10.03 -8.61 -7.31
N GLU A 237 -9.25 -9.70 -7.34
CA GLU A 237 -9.70 -11.02 -6.86
C GLU A 237 -10.11 -10.99 -5.38
N GLU A 238 -9.36 -10.29 -4.54
CA GLU A 238 -9.77 -10.11 -3.15
C GLU A 238 -11.11 -9.35 -3.05
N GLY A 239 -11.34 -8.34 -3.89
CA GLY A 239 -12.63 -7.65 -4.01
C GLY A 239 -13.77 -8.59 -4.42
N VAL A 240 -13.54 -9.42 -5.44
CA VAL A 240 -14.52 -10.45 -5.89
C VAL A 240 -14.84 -11.41 -4.75
N SER A 241 -13.87 -11.80 -3.94
CA SER A 241 -14.08 -12.73 -2.82
C SER A 241 -15.04 -12.22 -1.74
N LEU A 242 -15.29 -10.91 -1.69
CA LEU A 242 -16.24 -10.26 -0.80
C LEU A 242 -17.69 -10.30 -1.32
N LEU A 243 -17.87 -10.51 -2.63
CA LEU A 243 -19.19 -10.48 -3.23
C LEU A 243 -19.98 -11.77 -2.91
N PRO A 244 -21.33 -11.73 -2.92
CA PRO A 244 -22.14 -12.93 -2.76
C PRO A 244 -21.78 -13.96 -3.82
N ARG A 245 -21.65 -15.21 -3.42
CA ARG A 245 -21.53 -16.31 -4.41
C ARG A 245 -22.86 -16.41 -5.17
N SER A 246 -22.79 -16.25 -6.48
CA SER A 246 -23.91 -16.47 -7.39
C SER A 246 -24.37 -17.94 -7.38
#